data_09713ed07fa2b233ba749efd6e73cfd4
#
_entry.id   09713ed07fa2b233ba749efd6e73cfd4
#
_cell.length_a   1.000
_cell.length_b   1.000
_cell.length_c   1.000
_cell.angle_alpha   90.00
_cell.angle_beta   90.00
_cell.angle_gamma   90.00
#
_symmetry.space_group_name_H-M   'P 1'
#
loop_
_entity.id
_entity.type
_entity.pdbx_description
1 polymer ?
#
loop_
_entity_poly.entity_id
_entity_poly.type
_entity_poly.pdbx_seq_one_letter_code
_entity_poly.pdbx_strand_id
1 'polypeptide(L)'
;MNTSSAMCRIGIKSSNVRSGHFMDNSLIERLWREHESAAFPQGYRGKDVKGVDLVMLDADVAGCVHTFVSRGNLNLFQTAVLGLCYRNLTHSIPMLNEEGKAYYCRLERLAELVLKAVAISNQKSHGK
;
A
#
# COMPACT_ATOMS: atom_id res chain seq x y z
N MET A 1 8.06 17.48 -2.18
CA MET A 1 7.24 17.12 -2.75
C MET A 1 7.35 15.86 -3.35
N ASN A 2 6.62 15.04 -3.29
CA ASN A 2 6.69 13.80 -3.76
C ASN A 2 5.95 13.66 -5.01
N THR A 3 6.52 13.89 -6.12
CA THR A 3 5.81 13.78 -7.34
C THR A 3 5.45 12.38 -7.65
N SER A 4 6.22 11.42 -7.20
CA SER A 4 5.88 10.05 -7.46
C SER A 4 4.60 9.67 -6.82
N SER A 5 4.39 10.07 -5.61
CA SER A 5 3.16 9.76 -4.93
C SER A 5 1.99 10.39 -5.63
N ALA A 6 2.17 11.59 -6.12
CA ALA A 6 1.11 12.25 -6.83
C ALA A 6 0.77 11.48 -8.08
N MET A 7 1.76 10.98 -8.78
CA MET A 7 1.49 10.22 -9.98
C MET A 7 0.78 8.92 -9.67
N CYS A 8 1.14 8.27 -8.59
CA CYS A 8 0.46 7.05 -8.22
C CYS A 8 -1.00 7.32 -7.94
N ARG A 9 -1.31 8.45 -7.38
CA ARG A 9 -2.69 8.72 -7.05
C ARG A 9 -3.51 9.08 -8.24
N ILE A 10 -2.89 9.65 -9.26
CA ILE A 10 -3.61 10.01 -10.42
C ILE A 10 -4.33 8.86 -11.04
N GLY A 11 -3.73 7.72 -11.05
CA GLY A 11 -4.36 6.58 -11.67
C GLY A 11 -5.59 6.09 -10.97
N ILE A 12 -5.86 6.60 -9.78
CA ILE A 12 -6.97 6.08 -9.12
C ILE A 12 -7.98 7.06 -8.87
N LYS A 13 -7.96 8.12 -9.48
CA LYS A 13 -8.82 9.04 -9.17
C LYS A 13 -10.14 8.63 -9.28
N SER A 14 -10.70 8.76 -9.53
CA SER A 14 -11.86 8.44 -9.68
C SER A 14 -12.75 8.06 -8.93
N SER A 15 -13.21 7.83 -9.12
CA SER A 15 -14.06 7.31 -8.66
C SER A 15 -14.56 7.32 -7.55
N ASN A 16 -14.73 7.06 -7.08
CA ASN A 16 -15.15 6.74 -6.10
C ASN A 16 -15.40 7.57 -5.13
N VAL A 17 -15.15 8.34 -5.08
CA VAL A 17 -15.29 9.14 -4.18
C VAL A 17 -16.51 9.25 -3.51
N ARG A 18 -17.58 9.08 -4.02
CA ARG A 18 -18.67 9.21 -3.37
C ARG A 18 -18.93 8.46 -2.24
N SER A 19 -18.47 7.46 -2.03
CA SER A 19 -18.80 6.67 -0.91
C SER A 19 -18.04 7.12 0.23
N GLY A 20 -17.73 8.29 0.38
CA GLY A 20 -16.88 8.70 1.43
C GLY A 20 -17.26 8.37 2.82
N HIS A 21 -18.51 8.18 3.16
CA HIS A 21 -18.79 7.98 4.54
C HIS A 21 -18.51 6.58 5.02
N PHE A 22 -18.12 5.66 4.21
CA PHE A 22 -17.65 4.43 4.76
C PHE A 22 -16.62 3.91 3.79
N MET A 23 -15.69 3.13 4.28
CA MET A 23 -14.61 2.68 3.49
C MET A 23 -15.04 1.60 2.53
N ASP A 24 -14.69 1.76 1.30
CA ASP A 24 -15.03 0.79 0.30
C ASP A 24 -13.87 -0.17 0.13
N ASN A 25 -13.96 -1.31 0.75
CA ASN A 25 -12.88 -2.29 0.68
C ASN A 25 -12.77 -2.97 -0.67
N SER A 26 -13.73 -2.77 -1.54
CA SER A 26 -13.63 -3.40 -2.85
C SER A 26 -12.47 -2.84 -3.67
N LEU A 27 -12.11 -1.59 -3.46
CA LEU A 27 -10.95 -1.05 -4.15
C LEU A 27 -9.68 -1.72 -3.64
N ILE A 28 -9.59 -1.93 -2.33
CA ILE A 28 -8.44 -2.62 -1.77
C ILE A 28 -8.33 -4.02 -2.35
N GLU A 29 -9.44 -4.74 -2.42
CA GLU A 29 -9.43 -6.09 -2.95
C GLU A 29 -9.05 -6.12 -4.41
N ARG A 30 -9.52 -5.17 -5.19
CA ARG A 30 -9.18 -5.12 -6.59
C ARG A 30 -7.70 -4.85 -6.80
N LEU A 31 -7.17 -3.87 -6.09
CA LEU A 31 -5.75 -3.57 -6.21
C LEU A 31 -4.89 -4.71 -5.71
N TRP A 32 -5.37 -5.41 -4.69
CA TRP A 32 -4.63 -6.55 -4.18
C TRP A 32 -4.56 -7.67 -5.21
N ARG A 33 -5.67 -7.92 -5.89
CA ARG A 33 -5.66 -8.94 -6.93
C ARG A 33 -4.74 -8.55 -8.08
N GLU A 34 -4.75 -7.28 -8.43
CA GLU A 34 -3.85 -6.81 -9.46
C GLU A 34 -2.40 -7.01 -9.05
N HIS A 35 -2.12 -6.75 -7.79
CA HIS A 35 -0.75 -6.90 -7.30
C HIS A 35 -0.33 -8.37 -7.29
N GLU A 36 -1.24 -9.24 -6.89
CA GLU A 36 -0.93 -10.67 -6.86
C GLU A 36 -0.61 -11.22 -8.25
N SER A 37 -1.22 -10.68 -9.26
CA SER A 37 -0.99 -11.19 -10.60
C SER A 37 0.10 -10.43 -11.36
N ALA A 38 0.66 -9.41 -10.76
CA ALA A 38 1.68 -8.62 -11.43
C ALA A 38 3.03 -9.29 -11.33
N ALA A 39 3.82 -9.18 -12.36
CA ALA A 39 5.16 -9.74 -12.33
C ALA A 39 6.07 -8.83 -11.52
N PHE A 40 6.95 -9.41 -10.74
CA PHE A 40 7.90 -8.61 -9.97
C PHE A 40 8.85 -7.93 -10.95
N PRO A 41 9.18 -6.66 -10.74
CA PRO A 41 10.00 -5.93 -11.71
C PRO A 41 11.38 -6.55 -11.85
N GLN A 42 11.86 -6.61 -13.07
CA GLN A 42 13.15 -7.18 -13.30
C GLN A 42 14.25 -6.33 -12.72
N GLY A 43 15.26 -6.96 -12.22
CA GLY A 43 16.41 -6.25 -11.70
C GLY A 43 16.30 -5.80 -10.26
N TYR A 44 15.16 -6.07 -9.61
CA TYR A 44 15.00 -5.61 -8.25
C TYR A 44 15.26 -6.67 -7.17
N ARG A 45 15.47 -7.90 -7.57
CA ARG A 45 15.77 -8.89 -6.57
C ARG A 45 17.16 -8.61 -6.04
N GLY A 46 17.30 -8.55 -4.76
CA GLY A 46 18.57 -8.27 -4.14
C GLY A 46 18.96 -6.81 -4.16
N LYS A 47 18.09 -5.96 -4.68
CA LYS A 47 18.44 -4.56 -4.76
C LYS A 47 17.89 -3.81 -3.56
N ASP A 48 18.67 -2.87 -3.05
CA ASP A 48 18.13 -2.04 -1.98
C ASP A 48 18.30 -0.58 -2.35
N VAL A 49 17.46 0.28 -1.78
CA VAL A 49 17.50 1.69 -2.01
C VAL A 49 17.64 2.35 -0.66
N LYS A 50 18.73 3.04 -0.45
CA LYS A 50 19.00 3.68 0.83
C LYS A 50 18.85 2.73 2.00
N GLY A 51 19.37 1.54 1.82
CA GLY A 51 19.35 0.56 2.89
C GLY A 51 18.06 -0.22 3.04
N VAL A 52 17.11 0.00 2.16
CA VAL A 52 15.84 -0.71 2.23
C VAL A 52 15.82 -1.78 1.15
N ASP A 53 15.66 -3.04 1.58
CA ASP A 53 15.60 -4.16 0.65
C ASP A 53 14.22 -4.16 0.01
N LEU A 54 14.16 -4.00 -1.29
CA LEU A 54 12.88 -3.85 -1.97
C LEU A 54 12.04 -5.12 -1.99
N VAL A 55 12.67 -6.28 -2.00
CA VAL A 55 11.94 -7.52 -1.94
C VAL A 55 11.29 -7.69 -0.57
N MET A 56 12.02 -7.36 0.49
CA MET A 56 11.47 -7.46 1.83
C MET A 56 10.35 -6.44 2.04
N LEU A 57 10.52 -5.26 1.47
CA LEU A 57 9.49 -4.24 1.58
C LEU A 57 8.19 -4.73 0.95
N ASP A 58 8.31 -5.31 -0.23
CA ASP A 58 7.14 -5.86 -0.91
C ASP A 58 6.51 -6.97 -0.05
N ALA A 59 7.31 -7.86 0.47
CA ALA A 59 6.79 -8.98 1.27
C ALA A 59 6.09 -8.50 2.53
N ASP A 60 6.66 -7.51 3.18
CA ASP A 60 6.06 -7.00 4.41
C ASP A 60 4.72 -6.33 4.16
N VAL A 61 4.65 -5.51 3.10
CA VAL A 61 3.39 -4.86 2.77
C VAL A 61 2.38 -5.90 2.33
N ALA A 62 2.80 -6.83 1.48
CA ALA A 62 1.90 -7.86 0.98
C ALA A 62 1.32 -8.69 2.13
N GLY A 63 2.15 -9.01 3.12
CA GLY A 63 1.67 -9.76 4.26
C GLY A 63 0.61 -9.01 5.04
N CYS A 64 0.82 -7.72 5.26
CA CYS A 64 -0.17 -6.92 5.97
C CYS A 64 -1.45 -6.76 5.17
N VAL A 65 -1.33 -6.51 3.87
CA VAL A 65 -2.52 -6.33 3.04
C VAL A 65 -3.31 -7.64 2.97
N HIS A 66 -2.60 -8.75 2.81
CA HIS A 66 -3.27 -10.05 2.77
C HIS A 66 -4.03 -10.31 4.06
N THR A 67 -3.42 -9.98 5.20
CA THR A 67 -4.08 -10.15 6.49
C THR A 67 -5.33 -9.28 6.57
N PHE A 68 -5.22 -8.02 6.12
CA PHE A 68 -6.37 -7.14 6.17
C PHE A 68 -7.49 -7.64 5.28
N VAL A 69 -7.18 -8.09 4.08
CA VAL A 69 -8.19 -8.58 3.15
C VAL A 69 -8.86 -9.82 3.72
N SER A 70 -8.09 -10.69 4.37
CA SER A 70 -8.62 -11.92 4.91
C SER A 70 -9.41 -11.73 6.20
N ARG A 71 -8.95 -10.86 7.07
CA ARG A 71 -9.56 -10.72 8.37
C ARG A 71 -10.34 -9.46 8.59
N GLY A 72 -10.15 -8.48 7.78
CA GLY A 72 -10.86 -7.22 7.92
C GLY A 72 -10.20 -6.23 8.84
N ASN A 73 -9.07 -6.56 9.40
CA ASN A 73 -8.39 -5.66 10.32
C ASN A 73 -6.94 -6.06 10.52
N LEU A 74 -6.18 -5.21 11.19
CA LEU A 74 -4.79 -5.49 11.55
C LEU A 74 -4.62 -5.20 13.03
N ASN A 75 -3.72 -5.95 13.67
CA ASN A 75 -3.42 -5.64 15.06
C ASN A 75 -2.43 -4.47 15.12
N LEU A 76 -2.12 -4.03 16.33
CA LEU A 76 -1.26 -2.88 16.50
C LEU A 76 0.12 -3.07 15.91
N PHE A 77 0.70 -4.23 16.09
CA PHE A 77 2.03 -4.49 15.57
C PHE A 77 2.03 -4.44 14.04
N GLN A 78 1.04 -5.08 13.43
CA GLN A 78 0.95 -5.10 11.98
C GLN A 78 0.70 -3.71 11.43
N THR A 79 -0.10 -2.92 12.12
CA THR A 79 -0.37 -1.56 11.70
C THR A 79 0.91 -0.72 11.75
N ALA A 80 1.72 -0.92 12.77
CA ALA A 80 2.97 -0.18 12.88
C ALA A 80 3.95 -0.59 11.79
N VAL A 81 4.01 -1.88 11.48
CA VAL A 81 4.87 -2.36 10.42
C VAL A 81 4.44 -1.77 9.08
N LEU A 82 3.14 -1.78 8.82
CA LEU A 82 2.64 -1.24 7.56
C LEU A 82 2.93 0.26 7.45
N GLY A 83 2.82 0.98 8.56
CA GLY A 83 3.12 2.40 8.56
C GLY A 83 4.57 2.68 8.22
N LEU A 84 5.49 1.87 8.77
CA LEU A 84 6.88 2.02 8.44
C LEU A 84 7.14 1.69 6.98
N CYS A 85 6.49 0.65 6.49
CA CYS A 85 6.64 0.27 5.09
C CYS A 85 6.14 1.37 4.17
N TYR A 86 5.03 2.00 4.54
CA TYR A 86 4.48 3.07 3.74
C TYR A 86 5.49 4.22 3.62
N ARG A 87 6.13 4.56 4.73
CA ARG A 87 7.13 5.60 4.69
C ARG A 87 8.31 5.21 3.81
N ASN A 88 8.75 3.97 3.93
CA ASN A 88 9.86 3.50 3.12
C ASN A 88 9.49 3.51 1.64
N LEU A 89 8.25 3.17 1.31
CA LEU A 89 7.80 3.23 -0.07
C LEU A 89 7.84 4.66 -0.60
N THR A 90 7.32 5.58 0.19
CA THR A 90 7.28 6.97 -0.22
C THR A 90 8.68 7.49 -0.52
N HIS A 91 9.65 7.09 0.28
CA HIS A 91 11.01 7.55 0.08
C HIS A 91 11.75 6.82 -1.05
N SER A 92 11.39 5.58 -1.31
CA SER A 92 12.09 4.77 -2.30
C SER A 92 11.59 4.96 -3.71
N ILE A 93 10.30 5.16 -3.87
CA ILE A 93 9.70 5.20 -5.20
C ILE A 93 10.36 6.21 -6.14
N PRO A 94 10.72 7.42 -5.69
CA PRO A 94 11.32 8.37 -6.63
C PRO A 94 12.64 7.90 -7.23
N MET A 95 13.26 6.90 -6.61
CA MET A 95 14.54 6.42 -7.10
C MET A 95 14.41 5.26 -8.06
N LEU A 96 13.22 4.83 -8.39
CA LEU A 96 13.01 3.65 -9.20
C LEU A 96 12.80 4.01 -10.67
N ASN A 97 13.00 3.03 -11.54
CA ASN A 97 12.71 3.26 -12.95
C ASN A 97 11.21 3.09 -13.18
N GLU A 98 10.78 3.24 -14.41
CA GLU A 98 9.34 3.24 -14.72
C GLU A 98 8.66 1.94 -14.31
N GLU A 99 9.30 0.83 -14.61
CA GLU A 99 8.71 -0.44 -14.29
C GLU A 99 8.59 -0.63 -12.80
N GLY A 100 9.61 -0.25 -12.07
CA GLY A 100 9.59 -0.35 -10.62
C GLY A 100 8.58 0.60 -10.02
N LYS A 101 8.46 1.80 -10.57
CA LYS A 101 7.50 2.75 -10.06
C LYS A 101 6.08 2.21 -10.20
N ALA A 102 5.75 1.61 -11.33
CA ALA A 102 4.40 1.09 -11.51
C ALA A 102 4.07 0.04 -10.45
N TYR A 103 5.02 -0.85 -10.20
CA TYR A 103 4.79 -1.92 -9.23
C TYR A 103 4.70 -1.37 -7.80
N TYR A 104 5.65 -0.55 -7.42
CA TYR A 104 5.72 -0.07 -6.04
C TYR A 104 4.72 1.04 -5.75
N CYS A 105 4.26 1.77 -6.76
CA CYS A 105 3.19 2.73 -6.55
C CYS A 105 1.88 2.03 -6.20
N ARG A 106 1.61 0.90 -6.82
CA ARG A 106 0.41 0.15 -6.46
C ARG A 106 0.51 -0.33 -5.02
N LEU A 107 1.71 -0.77 -4.64
CA LEU A 107 1.94 -1.22 -3.28
C LEU A 107 1.75 -0.06 -2.30
N GLU A 108 2.25 1.10 -2.63
CA GLU A 108 2.10 2.27 -1.79
C GLU A 108 0.62 2.63 -1.62
N ARG A 109 -0.12 2.56 -2.71
CA ARG A 109 -1.53 2.87 -2.65
C ARG A 109 -2.29 1.88 -1.77
N LEU A 110 -1.94 0.60 -1.90
CA LEU A 110 -2.56 -0.41 -1.05
C LEU A 110 -2.27 -0.13 0.42
N ALA A 111 -1.03 0.17 0.74
CA ALA A 111 -0.67 0.45 2.13
C ALA A 111 -1.46 1.64 2.66
N GLU A 112 -1.57 2.67 1.86
CA GLU A 112 -2.30 3.86 2.28
C GLU A 112 -3.77 3.56 2.55
N LEU A 113 -4.39 2.83 1.66
CA LEU A 113 -5.81 2.52 1.80
C LEU A 113 -6.07 1.63 3.00
N VAL A 114 -5.20 0.65 3.22
CA VAL A 114 -5.38 -0.24 4.36
C VAL A 114 -5.18 0.53 5.66
N LEU A 115 -4.17 1.40 5.71
CA LEU A 115 -3.94 2.18 6.92
C LEU A 115 -5.14 3.07 7.23
N LYS A 116 -5.74 3.66 6.22
CA LYS A 116 -6.93 4.47 6.43
C LYS A 116 -8.10 3.63 6.92
N ALA A 117 -8.27 2.45 6.34
CA ALA A 117 -9.37 1.59 6.74
C ALA A 117 -9.22 1.14 8.19
N VAL A 118 -7.99 0.82 8.58
CA VAL A 118 -7.75 0.40 9.96
C VAL A 118 -8.01 1.55 10.93
N ALA A 119 -7.61 2.75 10.56
CA ALA A 119 -7.82 3.91 11.42
C ALA A 119 -9.31 4.18 11.62
N ILE A 120 -10.09 4.06 10.55
CA ILE A 120 -11.52 4.26 10.65
C ILE A 120 -12.16 3.20 11.54
N SER A 121 -11.73 1.97 11.37
CA SER A 121 -12.24 0.87 12.16
C SER A 121 -11.94 1.07 13.64
N ASN A 122 -10.73 1.50 13.94
CA ASN A 122 -10.34 1.72 15.33
C ASN A 122 -11.09 2.90 15.94
N GLN A 123 -11.37 3.90 15.16
CA GLN A 123 -12.14 5.01 15.64
C GLN A 123 -13.54 4.59 15.99
N LYS A 124 -14.15 3.73 15.20
CA LYS A 124 -15.46 3.27 15.50
C LYS A 124 -15.47 2.46 16.74
N SER A 125 -14.48 1.64 16.96
CA SER A 125 -14.40 0.85 18.15
C SER A 125 -14.31 1.72 19.35
N HIS A 126 -13.54 2.78 19.28
CA HIS A 126 -13.40 3.63 20.39
C HIS A 126 -14.63 4.44 20.63
N GLY A 127 -15.37 4.70 19.68
CA GLY A 127 -16.53 5.51 19.79
C GLY A 127 -17.62 4.91 20.61
N LYS A 128 -17.49 3.66 20.98
CA LYS A 128 -18.48 3.07 21.75
C LYS A 128 -18.32 3.34 23.02
#